data_8ecbcee5bc212124a5f593f6914e8f53
#
_entry.id   8ecbcee5bc212124a5f593f6914e8f53
#
_cell.length_a   1.000
_cell.length_b   1.000
_cell.length_c   1.000
_cell.angle_alpha   90.00
_cell.angle_beta   90.00
_cell.angle_gamma   90.00
#
_symmetry.space_group_name_H-M   'P 1'
#
loop_
_entity.id
_entity.type
_entity.pdbx_description
1 polymer ?
#
loop_
_entity_poly.entity_id
_entity_poly.type
_entity_poly.pdbx_seq_one_letter_code
_entity_poly.pdbx_strand_id
1 'polypeptide(L)'
;YLGRHAVDLLVLELRDRAPRHGQAASTEDVPFDASRAGRLLARLFPEDEVVAGLQRHRVLALVGPDVRGTEAAHRLGQLGVGGVLSAPSWERLHGRIDALLEEGAPGKVAICLAGGGIEGLLYELGVLRALDTFLVNRRVQELDLFCGISAGAVLGAFLANGIGPDEIARAFAGGTARVDAIRKDELFMPNLPELGRRLPALARELARGGVGPRGALSSVARSLPTGVFTGARLRGYLKRHLHRPGLSDDFRELRRPLFVGATDQDTSSAVVFGEPPFDHVPIHQAVRASSALVPFYPPEKIDGRYYIDGAFTRTTNMRVAVRQGATMVILVDPLVPVHSDEPGYVWKRGGIFSSMQALKALVNGRFDKAVRAIRELYPQVSFYLFRPHGDEMRILSGSPMKYFYRREIEELAYRSTLAKVRASFTDLRRDFERHGVVFRDPEGEPAPSPARFRRELGIGL
;
A
#
# COMPACT_ATOMS: atom_id res chain seq x y z
N TYR A 1 15.71 25.66 -10.02
CA TYR A 1 16.15 25.43 -8.63
C TYR A 1 15.14 24.56 -7.87
N LEU A 2 13.86 24.94 -7.84
CA LEU A 2 12.80 24.25 -7.11
C LEU A 2 12.62 22.77 -7.50
N GLY A 3 12.90 22.38 -8.74
CA GLY A 3 12.81 21.00 -9.20
C GLY A 3 13.93 20.07 -8.73
N ARG A 4 14.98 20.59 -8.06
CA ARG A 4 16.15 19.80 -7.63
C ARG A 4 16.40 19.81 -6.12
N HIS A 5 15.70 20.65 -5.38
CA HIS A 5 15.91 20.85 -3.94
C HIS A 5 14.58 20.77 -3.18
N ALA A 6 14.60 20.14 -2.01
CA ALA A 6 13.49 20.23 -1.07
C ALA A 6 13.41 21.65 -0.53
N VAL A 7 12.21 22.24 -0.54
CA VAL A 7 11.95 23.58 -0.01
C VAL A 7 10.91 23.46 1.10
N ASP A 8 11.26 23.89 2.30
CA ASP A 8 10.36 23.76 3.46
C ASP A 8 9.19 24.74 3.38
N LEU A 9 9.44 25.95 2.88
CA LEU A 9 8.43 26.97 2.67
C LEU A 9 8.86 27.89 1.53
N LEU A 10 7.93 28.24 0.65
CA LEU A 10 8.13 29.23 -0.39
C LEU A 10 7.27 30.47 -0.12
N VAL A 11 7.88 31.62 0.03
CA VAL A 11 7.20 32.91 0.14
C VAL A 11 7.28 33.60 -1.22
N LEU A 12 6.13 33.85 -1.82
CA LEU A 12 6.01 34.55 -3.11
C LEU A 12 5.40 35.92 -2.91
N GLU A 13 6.10 36.96 -3.33
CA GLU A 13 5.55 38.31 -3.42
C GLU A 13 5.11 38.59 -4.86
N LEU A 14 3.81 38.75 -5.06
CA LEU A 14 3.20 39.01 -6.35
C LEU A 14 2.94 40.54 -6.47
N ARG A 15 3.83 41.22 -7.18
CA ARG A 15 3.68 42.66 -7.48
C ARG A 15 3.60 42.85 -9.00
N ASP A 16 2.55 43.52 -9.47
CA ASP A 16 2.55 44.13 -10.79
C ASP A 16 3.25 45.49 -10.74
N ARG A 17 4.24 45.70 -11.58
CA ARG A 17 4.87 47.03 -11.69
C ARG A 17 3.84 47.99 -12.26
N ALA A 18 3.66 49.13 -11.56
CA ALA A 18 2.98 50.28 -12.13
C ALA A 18 3.64 50.67 -13.49
N PRO A 19 2.88 51.04 -14.50
CA PRO A 19 3.42 51.52 -15.76
C PRO A 19 4.35 52.70 -15.50
N ARG A 20 5.51 52.75 -16.16
CA ARG A 20 6.42 53.88 -16.06
C ARG A 20 5.68 55.14 -16.50
N HIS A 21 5.86 56.24 -15.77
CA HIS A 21 5.28 57.54 -16.05
C HIS A 21 5.35 57.88 -17.55
N GLY A 22 4.17 58.04 -18.18
CA GLY A 22 4.03 58.53 -19.55
C GLY A 22 3.12 57.76 -20.48
N GLN A 23 2.56 56.62 -20.09
CA GLN A 23 1.53 55.91 -20.87
C GLN A 23 0.26 55.71 -20.02
N ALA A 24 -0.72 56.56 -20.25
CA ALA A 24 -2.08 56.42 -19.74
C ALA A 24 -2.79 55.32 -20.50
N ALA A 25 -2.54 54.08 -20.13
CA ALA A 25 -3.46 53.00 -20.42
C ALA A 25 -4.14 52.62 -19.10
N SER A 26 -5.44 52.70 -19.05
CA SER A 26 -6.23 52.28 -17.89
C SER A 26 -5.85 50.83 -17.57
N THR A 27 -5.25 50.59 -16.41
CA THR A 27 -4.82 49.28 -15.96
C THR A 27 -5.99 48.38 -15.56
N GLU A 28 -7.24 48.88 -15.69
CA GLU A 28 -8.46 48.18 -15.28
C GLU A 28 -8.97 47.11 -16.29
N ASP A 29 -8.55 47.20 -17.55
CA ASP A 29 -9.09 46.30 -18.63
C ASP A 29 -8.20 45.11 -19.01
N VAL A 30 -7.05 44.91 -18.36
CA VAL A 30 -6.17 43.77 -18.68
C VAL A 30 -6.52 42.58 -17.73
N PRO A 31 -6.99 41.46 -18.29
CA PRO A 31 -7.28 40.27 -17.47
C PRO A 31 -6.09 39.88 -16.61
N PHE A 32 -6.33 39.45 -15.38
CA PHE A 32 -5.27 39.00 -14.45
C PHE A 32 -4.36 37.94 -15.10
N ASP A 33 -4.89 37.02 -15.89
CA ASP A 33 -4.13 35.98 -16.57
C ASP A 33 -3.13 36.53 -17.61
N ALA A 34 -3.37 37.73 -18.14
CA ALA A 34 -2.44 38.41 -19.03
C ALA A 34 -1.42 39.27 -18.26
N SER A 35 -1.60 39.43 -16.95
CA SER A 35 -0.67 40.16 -16.08
C SER A 35 0.64 39.38 -15.85
N ARG A 36 1.68 40.04 -15.40
CA ARG A 36 2.94 39.39 -15.03
C ARG A 36 2.75 38.40 -13.88
N ALA A 37 1.93 38.75 -12.91
CA ALA A 37 1.57 37.87 -11.78
C ALA A 37 0.78 36.63 -12.26
N GLY A 38 -0.24 36.81 -13.11
CA GLY A 38 -1.00 35.70 -13.70
C GLY A 38 -0.12 34.76 -14.50
N ARG A 39 0.79 35.27 -15.35
CA ARG A 39 1.76 34.44 -16.08
C ARG A 39 2.73 33.68 -15.17
N LEU A 40 3.17 34.32 -14.05
CA LEU A 40 4.01 33.62 -13.06
C LEU A 40 3.25 32.50 -12.37
N LEU A 41 2.01 32.76 -11.96
CA LEU A 41 1.15 31.74 -11.34
C LEU A 41 0.88 30.57 -12.29
N ALA A 42 0.58 30.84 -13.57
CA ALA A 42 0.39 29.78 -14.56
C ALA A 42 1.66 28.96 -14.79
N ARG A 43 2.86 29.52 -14.59
CA ARG A 43 4.12 28.79 -14.65
C ARG A 43 4.43 27.98 -13.39
N LEU A 44 4.08 28.50 -12.22
CA LEU A 44 4.34 27.86 -10.94
C LEU A 44 3.28 26.79 -10.61
N PHE A 45 2.05 27.01 -11.08
CA PHE A 45 0.90 26.13 -10.84
C PHE A 45 0.15 25.87 -12.16
N PRO A 46 0.75 25.19 -13.13
CA PRO A 46 0.04 24.76 -14.33
C PRO A 46 -1.19 23.94 -13.93
N GLU A 47 -2.29 24.06 -14.69
CA GLU A 47 -3.55 23.38 -14.35
C GLU A 47 -3.40 21.86 -14.26
N ASP A 48 -2.44 21.29 -15.01
CA ASP A 48 -2.23 19.85 -15.14
C ASP A 48 -0.95 19.31 -14.48
N GLU A 49 -0.05 20.16 -13.95
CA GLU A 49 1.21 19.71 -13.35
C GLU A 49 1.48 20.41 -12.04
N VAL A 50 1.74 19.62 -11.00
CA VAL A 50 2.41 20.09 -9.79
C VAL A 50 3.90 20.18 -10.11
N VAL A 51 4.49 21.35 -9.96
CA VAL A 51 5.94 21.51 -10.08
C VAL A 51 6.59 20.52 -9.12
N ALA A 52 7.41 19.63 -9.64
CA ALA A 52 8.05 18.56 -8.86
C ALA A 52 8.78 19.18 -7.66
N GLY A 53 8.42 18.74 -6.46
CA GLY A 53 8.99 19.21 -5.19
C GLY A 53 8.31 20.43 -4.55
N LEU A 54 7.38 21.11 -5.22
CA LEU A 54 6.65 22.23 -4.62
C LEU A 54 5.31 21.75 -4.05
N GLN A 55 5.21 21.77 -2.75
CA GLN A 55 3.97 21.43 -2.05
C GLN A 55 3.12 22.69 -1.91
N ARG A 56 1.94 22.73 -2.55
CA ARG A 56 1.08 23.92 -2.60
C ARG A 56 0.74 24.47 -1.22
N HIS A 57 0.52 23.63 -0.23
CA HIS A 57 0.23 24.06 1.14
C HIS A 57 1.42 24.71 1.86
N ARG A 58 2.65 24.56 1.34
CA ARG A 58 3.85 25.23 1.82
C ARG A 58 4.22 26.48 1.05
N VAL A 59 3.29 27.01 0.27
CA VAL A 59 3.44 28.27 -0.42
C VAL A 59 2.67 29.35 0.32
N LEU A 60 3.35 30.40 0.71
CA LEU A 60 2.77 31.62 1.24
C LEU A 60 2.88 32.72 0.19
N ALA A 61 1.74 33.19 -0.28
CA ALA A 61 1.69 34.24 -1.27
C ALA A 61 1.35 35.59 -0.64
N LEU A 62 2.14 36.63 -0.94
CA LEU A 62 1.89 38.00 -0.56
C LEU A 62 1.32 38.72 -1.78
N VAL A 63 0.14 39.28 -1.66
CA VAL A 63 -0.57 40.01 -2.74
C VAL A 63 -0.81 41.45 -2.36
N GLY A 64 -0.93 42.32 -3.36
CA GLY A 64 -1.27 43.74 -3.13
C GLY A 64 -2.70 43.91 -2.60
N PRO A 65 -3.04 45.03 -2.00
CA PRO A 65 -4.37 45.34 -1.49
C PRO A 65 -5.37 45.79 -2.56
N ASP A 66 -4.96 45.84 -3.81
CA ASP A 66 -5.75 46.26 -4.95
C ASP A 66 -6.65 45.14 -5.50
N VAL A 67 -7.47 45.47 -6.51
CA VAL A 67 -8.39 44.51 -7.16
C VAL A 67 -7.64 43.30 -7.74
N ARG A 68 -6.46 43.53 -8.34
CA ARG A 68 -5.62 42.46 -8.89
C ARG A 68 -5.05 41.55 -7.81
N GLY A 69 -4.68 42.12 -6.66
CA GLY A 69 -4.28 41.32 -5.50
C GLY A 69 -5.39 40.46 -4.96
N THR A 70 -6.65 40.98 -4.97
CA THR A 70 -7.84 40.21 -4.57
C THR A 70 -8.14 39.04 -5.54
N GLU A 71 -8.02 39.29 -6.85
CA GLU A 71 -8.19 38.25 -7.88
C GLU A 71 -7.10 37.18 -7.79
N ALA A 72 -5.85 37.61 -7.56
CA ALA A 72 -4.74 36.68 -7.31
C ALA A 72 -4.97 35.86 -6.05
N ALA A 73 -5.46 36.46 -4.96
CA ALA A 73 -5.78 35.76 -3.72
C ALA A 73 -6.85 34.68 -3.93
N HIS A 74 -7.90 35.04 -4.67
CA HIS A 74 -8.99 34.08 -5.00
C HIS A 74 -8.47 32.90 -5.81
N ARG A 75 -7.71 33.15 -6.87
CA ARG A 75 -7.14 32.10 -7.72
C ARG A 75 -6.13 31.22 -6.97
N LEU A 76 -5.29 31.78 -6.14
CA LEU A 76 -4.36 31.03 -5.28
C LEU A 76 -5.09 30.16 -4.26
N GLY A 77 -6.18 30.66 -3.68
CA GLY A 77 -7.06 29.88 -2.81
C GLY A 77 -7.68 28.67 -3.54
N GLN A 78 -8.14 28.86 -4.77
CA GLN A 78 -8.64 27.76 -5.60
C GLN A 78 -7.56 26.70 -5.93
N LEU A 79 -6.31 27.13 -6.06
CA LEU A 79 -5.16 26.24 -6.29
C LEU A 79 -4.66 25.55 -5.01
N GLY A 80 -5.27 25.78 -3.86
CA GLY A 80 -4.90 25.12 -2.59
C GLY A 80 -3.58 25.62 -1.99
N VAL A 81 -3.18 26.88 -2.25
CA VAL A 81 -2.00 27.50 -1.64
C VAL A 81 -2.20 27.64 -0.14
N GLY A 82 -1.20 27.28 0.67
CA GLY A 82 -1.28 27.19 2.13
C GLY A 82 -1.56 28.50 2.86
N GLY A 83 -1.24 29.64 2.25
CA GLY A 83 -1.60 30.95 2.79
C GLY A 83 -1.54 32.05 1.74
N VAL A 84 -2.52 32.96 1.78
CA VAL A 84 -2.50 34.18 0.98
C VAL A 84 -2.70 35.35 1.92
N LEU A 85 -1.77 36.29 1.90
CA LEU A 85 -1.80 37.50 2.74
C LEU A 85 -1.78 38.75 1.86
N SER A 86 -2.76 39.64 2.07
CA SER A 86 -2.81 40.91 1.42
C SER A 86 -2.18 41.95 2.34
N ALA A 87 -1.06 42.59 1.91
CA ALA A 87 -0.31 43.61 2.64
C ALA A 87 -0.21 43.34 4.17
N PRO A 88 0.34 42.21 4.59
CA PRO A 88 0.36 41.82 6.00
C PRO A 88 1.31 42.72 6.80
N SER A 89 0.98 42.93 8.09
CA SER A 89 1.97 43.40 9.07
C SER A 89 3.08 42.35 9.25
N TRP A 90 4.26 42.78 9.71
CA TRP A 90 5.38 41.88 9.97
C TRP A 90 5.06 40.78 10.97
N GLU A 91 4.31 41.06 12.03
CA GLU A 91 3.82 40.07 12.99
C GLU A 91 2.91 39.03 12.34
N ARG A 92 1.98 39.46 11.49
CA ARG A 92 1.04 38.59 10.81
C ARG A 92 1.72 37.70 9.77
N LEU A 93 2.75 38.21 9.12
CA LEU A 93 3.60 37.46 8.20
C LEU A 93 4.40 36.38 8.95
N HIS A 94 5.09 36.74 10.04
CA HIS A 94 5.83 35.80 10.86
C HIS A 94 4.93 34.74 11.47
N GLY A 95 3.84 35.12 12.11
CA GLY A 95 2.92 34.17 12.70
C GLY A 95 2.37 33.17 11.69
N ARG A 96 2.18 33.56 10.42
CA ARG A 96 1.73 32.61 9.37
C ARG A 96 2.89 31.75 8.86
N ILE A 97 4.10 32.27 8.77
CA ILE A 97 5.31 31.50 8.46
C ILE A 97 5.52 30.42 9.52
N ASP A 98 5.50 30.81 10.79
CA ASP A 98 5.67 29.88 11.91
C ASP A 98 4.61 28.79 11.90
N ALA A 99 3.33 29.15 11.73
CA ALA A 99 2.24 28.19 11.63
C ALA A 99 2.43 27.19 10.46
N LEU A 100 2.87 27.66 9.28
CA LEU A 100 3.12 26.79 8.13
C LEU A 100 4.35 25.90 8.32
N LEU A 101 5.34 26.34 9.09
CA LEU A 101 6.51 25.53 9.45
C LEU A 101 6.18 24.53 10.56
N GLU A 102 5.33 24.91 11.53
CA GLU A 102 4.85 24.07 12.62
C GLU A 102 3.85 22.99 12.15
N GLU A 103 3.07 23.27 11.10
CA GLU A 103 2.22 22.24 10.45
C GLU A 103 3.02 21.01 9.98
N GLY A 104 4.33 21.04 10.13
CA GLY A 104 5.27 19.96 9.89
C GLY A 104 5.45 19.61 8.41
N ALA A 105 6.53 18.90 8.11
CA ALA A 105 6.67 18.27 6.79
C ALA A 105 5.47 17.35 6.58
N PRO A 106 4.80 17.38 5.41
CA PRO A 106 3.77 16.40 5.14
C PRO A 106 4.38 15.03 5.40
N GLY A 107 3.70 14.26 6.23
CA GLY A 107 4.13 12.90 6.52
C GLY A 107 4.13 12.05 5.26
N LYS A 108 4.55 10.81 5.40
CA LYS A 108 4.62 9.87 4.28
C LYS A 108 3.25 9.25 3.98
N VAL A 109 3.03 8.92 2.71
CA VAL A 109 1.93 8.04 2.28
C VAL A 109 2.43 6.60 2.25
N ALA A 110 1.81 5.73 3.03
CA ALA A 110 2.15 4.31 3.11
C ALA A 110 1.10 3.43 2.45
N ILE A 111 1.55 2.40 1.74
CA ILE A 111 0.71 1.28 1.28
C ILE A 111 1.01 0.07 2.16
N CYS A 112 -0.01 -0.47 2.82
CA CYS A 112 0.08 -1.68 3.64
C CYS A 112 -0.79 -2.78 3.05
N LEU A 113 -0.14 -3.84 2.56
CA LEU A 113 -0.73 -4.97 1.87
C LEU A 113 -0.76 -6.19 2.81
N ALA A 114 -1.91 -6.80 2.96
CA ALA A 114 -2.08 -7.98 3.79
C ALA A 114 -1.72 -9.27 3.05
N GLY A 115 -1.94 -10.42 3.68
CA GLY A 115 -1.87 -11.71 3.02
C GLY A 115 -3.17 -12.07 2.30
N GLY A 116 -3.21 -13.25 1.70
CA GLY A 116 -4.43 -13.76 1.05
C GLY A 116 -4.17 -14.77 -0.05
N GLY A 117 -2.93 -15.24 -0.18
CA GLY A 117 -2.53 -16.15 -1.25
C GLY A 117 -2.65 -15.51 -2.63
N ILE A 118 -2.82 -16.33 -3.68
CA ILE A 118 -2.90 -15.80 -5.05
C ILE A 118 -4.16 -14.96 -5.28
N GLU A 119 -5.28 -15.30 -4.66
CA GLU A 119 -6.52 -14.55 -4.76
C GLU A 119 -6.38 -13.16 -4.11
N GLY A 120 -5.71 -13.12 -2.94
CA GLY A 120 -5.39 -11.89 -2.25
C GLY A 120 -4.48 -10.99 -3.07
N LEU A 121 -3.42 -11.55 -3.68
CA LEU A 121 -2.52 -10.81 -4.58
C LEU A 121 -3.28 -10.14 -5.73
N LEU A 122 -4.21 -10.87 -6.36
CA LEU A 122 -4.99 -10.35 -7.48
C LEU A 122 -5.99 -9.28 -7.04
N TYR A 123 -6.60 -9.45 -5.87
CA TYR A 123 -7.46 -8.42 -5.28
C TYR A 123 -6.66 -7.15 -4.97
N GLU A 124 -5.52 -7.27 -4.30
CA GLU A 124 -4.62 -6.15 -4.01
C GLU A 124 -4.16 -5.44 -5.28
N LEU A 125 -3.82 -6.21 -6.31
CA LEU A 125 -3.43 -5.66 -7.62
C LEU A 125 -4.55 -4.83 -8.24
N GLY A 126 -5.80 -5.31 -8.23
CA GLY A 126 -6.96 -4.58 -8.72
C GLY A 126 -7.21 -3.29 -7.95
N VAL A 127 -7.07 -3.33 -6.61
CA VAL A 127 -7.18 -2.13 -5.75
C VAL A 127 -6.10 -1.11 -6.09
N LEU A 128 -4.85 -1.53 -6.22
CA LEU A 128 -3.73 -0.63 -6.52
C LEU A 128 -3.85 0.00 -7.91
N ARG A 129 -4.30 -0.76 -8.91
CA ARG A 129 -4.57 -0.24 -10.25
C ARG A 129 -5.67 0.81 -10.25
N ALA A 130 -6.76 0.55 -9.51
CA ALA A 130 -7.85 1.51 -9.39
C ALA A 130 -7.38 2.80 -8.71
N LEU A 131 -6.59 2.72 -7.64
CA LEU A 131 -6.01 3.89 -6.99
C LEU A 131 -5.09 4.67 -7.94
N ASP A 132 -4.25 3.96 -8.71
CA ASP A 132 -3.30 4.58 -9.65
C ASP A 132 -3.98 5.42 -10.73
N THR A 133 -5.23 5.10 -11.08
CA THR A 133 -6.04 5.86 -12.05
C THR A 133 -6.37 7.28 -11.57
N PHE A 134 -6.42 7.51 -10.26
CA PHE A 134 -6.72 8.82 -9.67
C PHE A 134 -5.47 9.66 -9.38
N LEU A 135 -4.29 9.05 -9.41
CA LEU A 135 -3.03 9.73 -9.12
C LEU A 135 -2.48 10.37 -10.41
N VAL A 136 -2.26 11.68 -10.39
CA VAL A 136 -1.87 12.45 -11.58
C VAL A 136 -0.36 12.65 -11.66
N ASN A 137 0.26 13.20 -10.62
CA ASN A 137 1.67 13.60 -10.60
C ASN A 137 2.62 12.55 -10.00
N ARG A 138 2.08 11.50 -9.40
CA ARG A 138 2.81 10.36 -8.85
C ARG A 138 2.05 9.08 -9.18
N ARG A 139 2.76 7.97 -9.26
CA ARG A 139 2.17 6.64 -9.41
C ARG A 139 2.21 5.90 -8.08
N VAL A 140 1.41 4.85 -7.95
CA VAL A 140 1.35 4.03 -6.73
C VAL A 140 2.75 3.57 -6.28
N GLN A 141 3.61 3.10 -7.22
CA GLN A 141 4.99 2.68 -6.91
C GLN A 141 5.94 3.82 -6.55
N GLU A 142 5.50 5.05 -6.63
CA GLU A 142 6.26 6.26 -6.27
C GLU A 142 5.84 6.83 -4.91
N LEU A 143 4.84 6.24 -4.25
CA LEU A 143 4.46 6.58 -2.89
C LEU A 143 5.60 6.26 -1.91
N ASP A 144 5.51 6.78 -0.70
CA ASP A 144 6.72 6.99 0.12
C ASP A 144 7.25 5.71 0.78
N LEU A 145 6.39 4.72 1.11
CA LEU A 145 6.83 3.43 1.66
C LEU A 145 5.79 2.32 1.49
N PHE A 146 6.26 1.08 1.54
CA PHE A 146 5.46 -0.13 1.40
C PHE A 146 5.63 -1.05 2.59
N CYS A 147 4.53 -1.63 3.04
CA CYS A 147 4.49 -2.72 4.01
C CYS A 147 3.76 -3.91 3.40
N GLY A 148 4.31 -5.11 3.52
CA GLY A 148 3.68 -6.30 2.95
C GLY A 148 3.75 -7.51 3.88
N ILE A 149 2.72 -8.37 3.77
CA ILE A 149 2.68 -9.69 4.40
C ILE A 149 2.24 -10.70 3.37
N SER A 150 2.93 -11.85 3.26
CA SER A 150 2.55 -12.94 2.36
C SER A 150 2.41 -12.48 0.91
N ALA A 151 1.22 -12.60 0.31
CA ALA A 151 0.92 -12.10 -1.04
C ALA A 151 1.24 -10.60 -1.19
N GLY A 152 0.89 -9.79 -0.19
CA GLY A 152 1.21 -8.36 -0.16
C GLY A 152 2.70 -8.07 -0.08
N ALA A 153 3.51 -8.97 0.49
CA ALA A 153 4.96 -8.83 0.46
C ALA A 153 5.54 -9.04 -0.94
N VAL A 154 4.95 -9.93 -1.74
CA VAL A 154 5.33 -10.12 -3.16
C VAL A 154 5.05 -8.86 -3.98
N LEU A 155 3.86 -8.29 -3.86
CA LEU A 155 3.51 -7.03 -4.53
C LEU A 155 4.37 -5.87 -4.03
N GLY A 156 4.53 -5.75 -2.71
CA GLY A 156 5.37 -4.73 -2.09
C GLY A 156 6.81 -4.74 -2.59
N ALA A 157 7.40 -5.94 -2.80
CA ALA A 157 8.74 -6.07 -3.34
C ALA A 157 8.88 -5.51 -4.76
N PHE A 158 7.87 -5.71 -5.61
CA PHE A 158 7.87 -5.17 -6.96
C PHE A 158 7.60 -3.66 -6.96
N LEU A 159 6.62 -3.18 -6.18
CA LEU A 159 6.31 -1.76 -6.06
C LEU A 159 7.51 -0.96 -5.55
N ALA A 160 8.17 -1.42 -4.49
CA ALA A 160 9.35 -0.77 -3.92
C ALA A 160 10.54 -0.71 -4.89
N ASN A 161 10.61 -1.66 -5.82
CA ASN A 161 11.53 -1.66 -6.96
C ASN A 161 11.08 -0.76 -8.12
N GLY A 162 9.95 -0.07 -8.01
CA GLY A 162 9.42 0.83 -9.03
C GLY A 162 8.68 0.13 -10.17
N ILE A 163 8.18 -1.09 -9.95
CA ILE A 163 7.30 -1.79 -10.90
C ILE A 163 5.87 -1.46 -10.54
N GLY A 164 5.17 -0.78 -11.45
CA GLY A 164 3.81 -0.32 -11.21
C GLY A 164 2.74 -1.42 -11.30
N PRO A 165 1.57 -1.21 -10.70
CA PRO A 165 0.50 -2.19 -10.68
C PRO A 165 0.00 -2.56 -12.10
N ASP A 166 -0.08 -1.63 -13.03
CA ASP A 166 -0.45 -1.93 -14.42
C ASP A 166 0.58 -2.80 -15.14
N GLU A 167 1.87 -2.63 -14.84
CA GLU A 167 2.92 -3.46 -15.41
C GLU A 167 2.83 -4.89 -14.88
N ILE A 168 2.56 -5.06 -13.58
CA ILE A 168 2.33 -6.37 -12.95
C ILE A 168 1.09 -7.04 -13.56
N ALA A 169 -0.01 -6.30 -13.73
CA ALA A 169 -1.23 -6.82 -14.35
C ALA A 169 -1.01 -7.27 -15.80
N ARG A 170 -0.26 -6.50 -16.60
CA ARG A 170 0.14 -6.92 -17.95
C ARG A 170 0.93 -8.22 -17.96
N ALA A 171 1.88 -8.40 -17.03
CA ALA A 171 2.60 -9.66 -16.87
C ALA A 171 1.64 -10.83 -16.65
N PHE A 172 0.67 -10.68 -15.73
CA PHE A 172 -0.34 -11.71 -15.45
C PHE A 172 -1.27 -11.97 -16.65
N ALA A 173 -1.46 -10.98 -17.53
CA ALA A 173 -2.21 -11.14 -18.78
C ALA A 173 -1.39 -11.81 -19.91
N GLY A 174 -0.10 -12.08 -19.69
CA GLY A 174 0.81 -12.66 -20.68
C GLY A 174 1.46 -11.62 -21.61
N GLY A 175 1.40 -10.33 -21.26
CA GLY A 175 2.07 -9.25 -21.97
C GLY A 175 3.52 -9.05 -21.53
N THR A 176 4.25 -8.19 -22.23
CA THR A 176 5.63 -7.82 -21.90
C THR A 176 5.69 -6.89 -20.69
N ALA A 177 6.53 -7.24 -19.73
CA ALA A 177 6.80 -6.48 -18.52
C ALA A 177 8.22 -6.79 -18.00
N ARG A 178 8.73 -5.99 -17.06
CA ARG A 178 10.01 -6.27 -16.39
C ARG A 178 9.97 -7.51 -15.50
N VAL A 179 8.78 -7.99 -15.17
CA VAL A 179 8.55 -9.22 -14.41
C VAL A 179 7.63 -10.14 -15.20
N ASP A 180 7.76 -11.45 -14.97
CA ASP A 180 6.88 -12.45 -15.57
C ASP A 180 5.75 -12.81 -14.61
N ALA A 181 4.62 -13.31 -15.11
CA ALA A 181 3.57 -13.84 -14.27
C ALA A 181 4.07 -15.02 -13.42
N ILE A 182 3.67 -15.06 -12.17
CA ILE A 182 3.91 -16.23 -11.31
C ILE A 182 3.17 -17.43 -11.90
N ARG A 183 3.89 -18.50 -12.16
CA ARG A 183 3.32 -19.73 -12.75
C ARG A 183 2.79 -20.64 -11.66
N LYS A 184 1.86 -21.53 -12.03
CA LYS A 184 1.30 -22.52 -11.09
C LYS A 184 2.36 -23.41 -10.45
N ASP A 185 3.33 -23.87 -11.24
CA ASP A 185 4.40 -24.72 -10.75
C ASP A 185 5.37 -23.99 -9.81
N GLU A 186 5.42 -22.65 -9.83
CA GLU A 186 6.18 -21.84 -8.88
C GLU A 186 5.50 -21.79 -7.50
N LEU A 187 4.17 -21.93 -7.46
CA LEU A 187 3.40 -21.95 -6.22
C LEU A 187 3.16 -23.38 -5.70
N PHE A 188 2.71 -24.29 -6.56
CA PHE A 188 2.11 -25.57 -6.15
C PHE A 188 3.02 -26.78 -6.40
N MET A 189 4.34 -26.60 -6.29
CA MET A 189 5.27 -27.73 -6.39
C MET A 189 5.20 -28.61 -5.13
N PRO A 190 4.81 -29.91 -5.25
CA PRO A 190 4.74 -30.80 -4.09
C PRO A 190 6.07 -30.93 -3.36
N ASN A 191 6.01 -31.03 -2.03
CA ASN A 191 7.19 -31.12 -1.17
C ASN A 191 7.72 -32.56 -1.06
N LEU A 192 7.95 -33.20 -2.20
CA LEU A 192 8.50 -34.56 -2.28
C LEU A 192 9.88 -34.69 -1.65
N PRO A 193 10.80 -33.69 -1.74
CA PRO A 193 12.12 -33.80 -1.11
C PRO A 193 12.08 -33.94 0.42
N GLU A 194 11.17 -33.28 1.09
CA GLU A 194 11.00 -33.42 2.54
C GLU A 194 10.38 -34.77 2.90
N LEU A 195 9.36 -35.18 2.16
CA LEU A 195 8.74 -36.49 2.33
C LEU A 195 9.78 -37.62 2.15
N GLY A 196 10.59 -37.56 1.09
CA GLY A 196 11.64 -38.53 0.82
C GLY A 196 12.72 -38.61 1.92
N ARG A 197 12.95 -37.53 2.67
CA ARG A 197 13.87 -37.51 3.83
C ARG A 197 13.22 -38.05 5.10
N ARG A 198 11.95 -37.80 5.33
CA ARG A 198 11.24 -38.16 6.57
C ARG A 198 10.76 -39.62 6.57
N LEU A 199 10.30 -40.18 5.44
CA LEU A 199 9.85 -41.54 5.34
C LEU A 199 10.92 -42.61 5.73
N PRO A 200 12.18 -42.53 5.25
CA PRO A 200 13.22 -43.46 5.69
C PRO A 200 13.56 -43.33 7.17
N ALA A 201 13.43 -42.14 7.74
CA ALA A 201 13.65 -41.90 9.17
C ALA A 201 12.56 -42.61 9.99
N LEU A 202 11.29 -42.46 9.59
CA LEU A 202 10.17 -43.17 10.19
C LEU A 202 10.35 -44.68 10.12
N ALA A 203 10.66 -45.22 8.92
CA ALA A 203 10.89 -46.64 8.73
C ALA A 203 11.99 -47.20 9.65
N ARG A 204 13.11 -46.46 9.80
CA ARG A 204 14.19 -46.83 10.73
C ARG A 204 13.76 -46.76 12.20
N GLU A 205 12.96 -45.79 12.60
CA GLU A 205 12.47 -45.63 13.95
C GLU A 205 11.51 -46.78 14.31
N LEU A 206 10.59 -47.13 13.41
CA LEU A 206 9.66 -48.28 13.59
C LEU A 206 10.39 -49.64 13.60
N ALA A 207 11.41 -49.83 12.74
CA ALA A 207 12.19 -51.05 12.67
C ALA A 207 13.05 -51.34 13.89
N ARG A 208 13.44 -50.32 14.65
CA ARG A 208 14.26 -50.46 15.87
C ARG A 208 13.49 -51.06 17.06
N GLY A 209 12.22 -51.24 16.98
CA GLY A 209 11.35 -51.90 17.98
C GLY A 209 11.44 -51.26 19.35
N GLY A 210 10.38 -50.80 19.91
CA GLY A 210 10.34 -50.15 21.25
C GLY A 210 9.31 -49.05 21.31
N VAL A 211 8.63 -48.79 20.19
CA VAL A 211 7.62 -47.74 20.09
C VAL A 211 6.27 -48.38 20.36
N GLY A 212 5.74 -48.24 21.56
CA GLY A 212 4.36 -48.62 21.85
C GLY A 212 3.36 -47.86 20.99
N PRO A 213 2.06 -48.23 20.96
CA PRO A 213 1.07 -47.61 20.05
C PRO A 213 1.00 -46.09 20.11
N ARG A 214 1.18 -45.49 21.29
CA ARG A 214 1.23 -44.03 21.46
C ARG A 214 2.49 -43.42 20.87
N GLY A 215 3.63 -44.08 20.97
CA GLY A 215 4.89 -43.68 20.36
C GLY A 215 4.85 -43.76 18.82
N ALA A 216 4.22 -44.84 18.26
CA ALA A 216 4.04 -44.99 16.83
C ALA A 216 3.23 -43.82 16.23
N LEU A 217 2.14 -43.43 16.89
CA LEU A 217 1.33 -42.28 16.46
C LEU A 217 2.15 -40.98 16.46
N SER A 218 2.94 -40.75 17.49
CA SER A 218 3.81 -39.53 17.56
C SER A 218 4.92 -39.56 16.50
N SER A 219 5.47 -40.73 16.16
CA SER A 219 6.48 -40.91 15.12
C SER A 219 5.91 -40.65 13.72
N VAL A 220 4.69 -41.12 13.46
CA VAL A 220 3.94 -40.84 12.24
C VAL A 220 3.69 -39.32 12.13
N ALA A 221 3.20 -38.68 13.20
CA ALA A 221 2.95 -37.24 13.19
C ALA A 221 4.22 -36.43 12.91
N ARG A 222 5.37 -36.78 13.50
CA ARG A 222 6.67 -36.16 13.24
C ARG A 222 7.18 -36.41 11.81
N SER A 223 6.71 -37.46 11.15
CA SER A 223 7.14 -37.82 9.80
C SER A 223 6.32 -37.16 8.71
N LEU A 224 5.22 -36.49 9.04
CA LEU A 224 4.51 -35.65 8.08
C LEU A 224 5.37 -34.45 7.66
N PRO A 225 5.36 -34.07 6.37
CA PRO A 225 6.08 -32.88 5.91
C PRO A 225 5.47 -31.62 6.57
N THR A 226 6.32 -30.65 6.85
CA THR A 226 5.91 -29.36 7.45
C THR A 226 5.12 -28.48 6.48
N GLY A 227 5.14 -28.82 5.18
CA GLY A 227 4.34 -28.15 4.16
C GLY A 227 4.02 -29.08 2.99
N VAL A 228 2.82 -28.93 2.44
CA VAL A 228 2.35 -29.67 1.26
C VAL A 228 3.17 -29.31 0.01
N PHE A 229 3.51 -28.03 -0.13
CA PHE A 229 4.29 -27.47 -1.24
C PHE A 229 5.68 -27.01 -0.76
N THR A 230 6.69 -27.11 -1.62
CA THR A 230 8.07 -26.78 -1.21
C THR A 230 8.34 -25.29 -1.02
N GLY A 231 7.64 -24.41 -1.77
CA GLY A 231 7.92 -22.96 -1.80
C GLY A 231 9.28 -22.56 -2.39
N ALA A 232 10.16 -23.50 -2.68
CA ALA A 232 11.50 -23.22 -3.23
C ALA A 232 11.41 -22.55 -4.62
N ARG A 233 10.42 -22.89 -5.41
CA ARG A 233 10.21 -22.30 -6.74
C ARG A 233 9.77 -20.83 -6.65
N LEU A 234 8.88 -20.49 -5.69
CA LEU A 234 8.52 -19.09 -5.43
C LEU A 234 9.77 -18.28 -5.03
N ARG A 235 10.60 -18.82 -4.13
CA ARG A 235 11.88 -18.19 -3.77
C ARG A 235 12.78 -18.00 -5.00
N GLY A 236 12.89 -19.02 -5.84
CA GLY A 236 13.67 -18.95 -7.09
C GLY A 236 13.11 -17.94 -8.09
N TYR A 237 11.80 -17.86 -8.22
CA TYR A 237 11.11 -16.84 -9.03
C TYR A 237 11.47 -15.44 -8.57
N LEU A 238 11.28 -15.14 -7.29
CA LEU A 238 11.61 -13.83 -6.73
C LEU A 238 13.08 -13.48 -6.91
N LYS A 239 13.99 -14.42 -6.60
CA LYS A 239 15.43 -14.23 -6.79
C LYS A 239 15.77 -13.87 -8.24
N ARG A 240 15.28 -14.63 -9.22
CA ARG A 240 15.54 -14.36 -10.64
C ARG A 240 15.05 -12.99 -11.09
N HIS A 241 13.89 -12.53 -10.58
CA HIS A 241 13.33 -11.24 -10.97
C HIS A 241 14.04 -10.07 -10.28
N LEU A 242 14.25 -10.16 -8.96
CA LEU A 242 14.89 -9.08 -8.21
C LEU A 242 16.37 -8.87 -8.57
N HIS A 243 17.01 -9.85 -9.23
CA HIS A 243 18.37 -9.71 -9.78
C HIS A 243 18.39 -9.24 -11.26
N ARG A 244 17.26 -8.88 -11.85
CA ARG A 244 17.24 -8.27 -13.20
C ARG A 244 17.80 -6.84 -13.16
N PRO A 245 18.39 -6.36 -14.26
CA PRO A 245 18.91 -4.99 -14.32
C PRO A 245 17.88 -3.94 -13.90
N GLY A 246 18.31 -3.03 -13.02
CA GLY A 246 17.46 -1.94 -12.49
C GLY A 246 16.51 -2.33 -11.36
N LEU A 247 16.57 -3.59 -10.86
CA LEU A 247 15.89 -4.07 -9.66
C LEU A 247 16.92 -4.45 -8.59
N SER A 248 16.51 -4.47 -7.33
CA SER A 248 17.38 -4.88 -6.21
C SER A 248 16.70 -5.92 -5.33
N ASP A 249 17.51 -6.85 -4.82
CA ASP A 249 17.15 -7.85 -3.79
C ASP A 249 17.64 -7.44 -2.38
N ASP A 250 18.14 -6.22 -2.23
CA ASP A 250 18.58 -5.63 -0.96
C ASP A 250 17.63 -4.51 -0.54
N PHE A 251 17.10 -4.58 0.69
CA PHE A 251 16.18 -3.57 1.24
C PHE A 251 16.78 -2.16 1.26
N ARG A 252 18.08 -2.04 1.44
CA ARG A 252 18.84 -0.77 1.55
C ARG A 252 19.04 -0.07 0.22
N GLU A 253 18.89 -0.80 -0.89
CA GLU A 253 19.06 -0.31 -2.25
C GLU A 253 17.74 -0.02 -2.96
N LEU A 254 16.61 -0.25 -2.31
CA LEU A 254 15.30 -0.05 -2.90
C LEU A 254 15.02 1.42 -3.20
N ARG A 255 14.27 1.69 -4.25
CA ARG A 255 13.81 3.03 -4.60
C ARG A 255 12.89 3.63 -3.53
N ARG A 256 12.11 2.78 -2.87
CA ARG A 256 11.21 3.13 -1.77
C ARG A 256 11.36 2.10 -0.65
N PRO A 257 11.32 2.52 0.62
CA PRO A 257 11.40 1.60 1.74
C PRO A 257 10.33 0.51 1.68
N LEU A 258 10.73 -0.71 1.95
CA LEU A 258 9.85 -1.88 2.06
C LEU A 258 10.02 -2.54 3.42
N PHE A 259 8.91 -2.89 4.05
CA PHE A 259 8.89 -3.62 5.32
C PHE A 259 8.06 -4.89 5.16
N VAL A 260 8.70 -6.04 5.37
CA VAL A 260 8.07 -7.35 5.19
C VAL A 260 7.87 -8.02 6.54
N GLY A 261 6.62 -8.32 6.89
CA GLY A 261 6.27 -8.98 8.15
C GLY A 261 6.34 -10.49 8.07
N ALA A 262 6.93 -11.12 9.06
CA ALA A 262 6.93 -12.57 9.26
C ALA A 262 6.74 -12.92 10.74
N THR A 263 6.61 -14.20 11.04
CA THR A 263 6.52 -14.74 12.40
C THR A 263 7.71 -15.67 12.66
N ASP A 264 8.50 -15.42 13.70
CA ASP A 264 9.47 -16.39 14.21
C ASP A 264 8.68 -17.55 14.81
N GLN A 265 8.86 -18.75 14.26
CA GLN A 265 8.03 -19.92 14.61
C GLN A 265 8.28 -20.41 16.03
N ASP A 266 9.55 -20.34 16.49
CA ASP A 266 9.94 -20.90 17.78
C ASP A 266 9.53 -20.00 18.95
N THR A 267 9.59 -18.68 18.75
CA THR A 267 9.24 -17.69 19.78
C THR A 267 7.81 -17.14 19.65
N SER A 268 7.13 -17.44 18.53
CA SER A 268 5.82 -16.87 18.17
C SER A 268 5.83 -15.34 18.11
N SER A 269 6.99 -14.74 17.87
CA SER A 269 7.18 -13.28 17.82
C SER A 269 7.05 -12.74 16.41
N ALA A 270 6.45 -11.56 16.29
CA ALA A 270 6.41 -10.84 15.02
C ALA A 270 7.80 -10.27 14.67
N VAL A 271 8.24 -10.49 13.45
CA VAL A 271 9.50 -9.97 12.90
C VAL A 271 9.21 -9.11 11.68
N VAL A 272 10.02 -8.06 11.50
CA VAL A 272 9.94 -7.16 10.34
C VAL A 272 11.29 -7.16 9.64
N PHE A 273 11.33 -7.65 8.42
CA PHE A 273 12.47 -7.51 7.52
C PHE A 273 12.42 -6.14 6.83
N GLY A 274 13.59 -5.55 6.59
CA GLY A 274 13.73 -4.21 6.01
C GLY A 274 13.97 -3.12 7.04
N GLU A 275 14.00 -3.46 8.34
CA GLU A 275 14.53 -2.60 9.41
C GLU A 275 15.59 -3.35 10.21
N PRO A 276 16.58 -2.67 10.82
CA PRO A 276 17.58 -3.31 11.66
C PRO A 276 16.95 -4.14 12.79
N PRO A 277 17.50 -5.31 13.12
CA PRO A 277 18.72 -5.92 12.57
C PRO A 277 18.50 -6.80 11.33
N PHE A 278 17.32 -6.79 10.70
CA PHE A 278 16.93 -7.72 9.63
C PHE A 278 16.96 -7.10 8.22
N ASP A 279 17.52 -5.90 8.05
CA ASP A 279 17.64 -5.19 6.76
C ASP A 279 18.72 -5.78 5.82
N HIS A 280 19.61 -6.64 6.36
CA HIS A 280 20.63 -7.37 5.61
C HIS A 280 20.10 -8.62 4.90
N VAL A 281 18.90 -9.10 5.27
CA VAL A 281 18.30 -10.31 4.70
C VAL A 281 17.85 -10.03 3.27
N PRO A 282 18.20 -10.87 2.27
CA PRO A 282 17.73 -10.67 0.91
C PRO A 282 16.20 -10.66 0.81
N ILE A 283 15.65 -9.75 0.01
CA ILE A 283 14.20 -9.55 -0.12
C ILE A 283 13.50 -10.86 -0.53
N HIS A 284 14.08 -11.63 -1.47
CA HIS A 284 13.49 -12.89 -1.90
C HIS A 284 13.35 -13.92 -0.76
N GLN A 285 14.26 -13.91 0.23
CA GLN A 285 14.17 -14.79 1.41
C GLN A 285 13.14 -14.25 2.40
N ALA A 286 13.14 -12.96 2.68
CA ALA A 286 12.17 -12.31 3.56
C ALA A 286 10.74 -12.50 3.05
N VAL A 287 10.50 -12.30 1.75
CA VAL A 287 9.18 -12.51 1.13
C VAL A 287 8.78 -14.00 1.17
N ARG A 288 9.75 -14.91 0.96
CA ARG A 288 9.47 -16.35 1.09
C ARG A 288 9.11 -16.74 2.53
N ALA A 289 9.80 -16.18 3.54
CA ALA A 289 9.46 -16.37 4.95
C ALA A 289 8.06 -15.85 5.27
N SER A 290 7.76 -14.63 4.82
CA SER A 290 6.45 -14.00 4.96
C SER A 290 5.30 -14.78 4.29
N SER A 291 5.62 -15.60 3.27
CA SER A 291 4.66 -16.42 2.51
C SER A 291 4.64 -17.89 2.95
N ALA A 292 5.30 -18.25 4.06
CA ALA A 292 5.37 -19.62 4.58
C ALA A 292 4.11 -19.98 5.39
N LEU A 293 2.95 -20.00 4.74
CA LEU A 293 1.67 -20.32 5.38
C LEU A 293 1.57 -21.83 5.69
N VAL A 294 1.69 -22.18 6.96
CA VAL A 294 1.52 -23.56 7.45
C VAL A 294 0.02 -23.92 7.40
N PRO A 295 -0.37 -25.15 6.94
CA PRO A 295 0.47 -26.28 6.52
C PRO A 295 0.81 -26.32 5.00
N PHE A 296 0.56 -25.27 4.26
CA PHE A 296 0.79 -25.28 2.80
C PHE A 296 2.28 -25.24 2.46
N TYR A 297 3.06 -24.43 3.16
CA TYR A 297 4.49 -24.26 2.92
C TYR A 297 5.30 -24.48 4.19
N PRO A 298 6.49 -25.12 4.08
CA PRO A 298 7.39 -25.27 5.20
C PRO A 298 7.95 -23.90 5.64
N PRO A 299 8.36 -23.76 6.89
CA PRO A 299 9.05 -22.58 7.38
C PRO A 299 10.31 -22.26 6.54
N GLU A 300 10.62 -21.00 6.37
CA GLU A 300 11.88 -20.55 5.76
C GLU A 300 12.94 -20.40 6.83
N LYS A 301 14.13 -20.96 6.58
CA LYS A 301 15.26 -20.86 7.49
C LYS A 301 16.16 -19.67 7.07
N ILE A 302 16.32 -18.70 7.99
CA ILE A 302 17.17 -17.52 7.81
C ILE A 302 18.01 -17.38 9.08
N ASP A 303 19.31 -17.27 8.96
CA ASP A 303 20.28 -17.09 10.05
C ASP A 303 20.09 -18.06 11.22
N GLY A 304 19.81 -19.33 10.90
CA GLY A 304 19.61 -20.40 11.87
C GLY A 304 18.23 -20.48 12.51
N ARG A 305 17.35 -19.49 12.32
CA ARG A 305 15.98 -19.44 12.84
C ARG A 305 14.96 -19.81 11.76
N TYR A 306 13.76 -20.17 12.18
CA TYR A 306 12.67 -20.58 11.29
C TYR A 306 11.53 -19.57 11.32
N TYR A 307 11.11 -19.12 10.14
CA TYR A 307 10.07 -18.10 9.97
C TYR A 307 8.89 -18.64 9.18
N ILE A 308 7.70 -18.27 9.63
CA ILE A 308 6.42 -18.59 8.99
C ILE A 308 5.67 -17.30 8.62
N ASP A 309 4.55 -17.45 7.94
CA ASP A 309 3.74 -16.34 7.43
C ASP A 309 3.45 -15.29 8.52
N GLY A 310 3.56 -14.04 8.14
CA GLY A 310 3.33 -12.91 9.04
C GLY A 310 1.90 -12.78 9.53
N ALA A 311 0.93 -13.35 8.80
CA ALA A 311 -0.49 -13.33 9.18
C ALA A 311 -0.77 -14.03 10.54
N PHE A 312 0.13 -14.90 11.01
CA PHE A 312 -0.02 -15.52 12.33
C PHE A 312 0.16 -14.56 13.49
N THR A 313 0.93 -13.49 13.34
CA THR A 313 1.16 -12.49 14.40
C THR A 313 0.60 -11.11 14.06
N ARG A 314 0.60 -10.72 12.78
CA ARG A 314 0.12 -9.41 12.29
C ARG A 314 -0.66 -9.58 11.00
N THR A 315 -1.73 -8.82 10.81
CA THR A 315 -2.48 -8.84 9.55
C THR A 315 -1.88 -7.87 8.53
N THR A 316 -1.46 -6.70 8.99
CA THR A 316 -0.73 -5.69 8.22
C THR A 316 0.33 -5.05 9.10
N ASN A 317 1.35 -4.46 8.49
CA ASN A 317 2.40 -3.74 9.21
C ASN A 317 2.07 -2.24 9.41
N MET A 318 0.78 -1.87 9.60
CA MET A 318 0.36 -0.47 9.73
C MET A 318 1.07 0.30 10.85
N ARG A 319 1.39 -0.35 11.99
CA ARG A 319 2.19 0.29 13.06
C ARG A 319 3.62 0.57 12.61
N VAL A 320 4.19 -0.27 11.75
CA VAL A 320 5.51 -0.04 11.16
C VAL A 320 5.44 1.20 10.28
N ALA A 321 4.43 1.30 9.42
CA ALA A 321 4.23 2.46 8.56
C ALA A 321 4.16 3.78 9.37
N VAL A 322 3.37 3.81 10.45
CA VAL A 322 3.27 4.99 11.32
C VAL A 322 4.61 5.32 11.99
N ARG A 323 5.33 4.31 12.52
CA ARG A 323 6.68 4.52 13.10
C ARG A 323 7.70 5.07 12.08
N GLN A 324 7.52 4.73 10.80
CA GLN A 324 8.35 5.23 9.71
C GLN A 324 7.92 6.61 9.18
N GLY A 325 6.99 7.27 9.90
CA GLY A 325 6.55 8.63 9.61
C GLY A 325 5.36 8.74 8.66
N ALA A 326 4.61 7.65 8.45
CA ALA A 326 3.39 7.73 7.66
C ALA A 326 2.28 8.48 8.42
N THR A 327 1.69 9.48 7.78
CA THR A 327 0.51 10.22 8.26
C THR A 327 -0.73 9.95 7.40
N MET A 328 -0.55 9.23 6.28
CA MET A 328 -1.62 8.63 5.48
C MET A 328 -1.28 7.16 5.21
N VAL A 329 -2.17 6.25 5.58
CA VAL A 329 -1.96 4.80 5.43
C VAL A 329 -3.12 4.20 4.67
N ILE A 330 -2.81 3.62 3.52
CA ILE A 330 -3.75 2.85 2.70
C ILE A 330 -3.56 1.38 3.03
N LEU A 331 -4.60 0.76 3.56
CA LEU A 331 -4.64 -0.64 3.95
C LEU A 331 -5.43 -1.43 2.91
N VAL A 332 -4.86 -2.49 2.38
CA VAL A 332 -5.57 -3.46 1.52
C VAL A 332 -5.56 -4.80 2.21
N ASP A 333 -6.75 -5.30 2.55
CA ASP A 333 -6.90 -6.57 3.28
C ASP A 333 -7.91 -7.49 2.62
N PRO A 334 -7.46 -8.42 1.78
CA PRO A 334 -8.31 -9.42 1.14
C PRO A 334 -8.66 -10.60 2.07
N LEU A 335 -8.05 -10.69 3.26
CA LEU A 335 -8.14 -11.87 4.13
C LEU A 335 -9.42 -11.85 5.00
N VAL A 336 -10.57 -11.65 4.36
CA VAL A 336 -11.87 -11.62 5.02
C VAL A 336 -12.49 -13.04 5.05
N PRO A 337 -13.07 -13.48 6.18
CA PRO A 337 -13.79 -14.75 6.25
C PRO A 337 -15.06 -14.72 5.41
N VAL A 338 -15.41 -15.85 4.83
CA VAL A 338 -16.66 -15.98 4.07
C VAL A 338 -17.84 -16.02 5.04
N HIS A 339 -18.87 -15.25 4.74
CA HIS A 339 -20.17 -15.34 5.39
C HIS A 339 -21.15 -16.11 4.51
N SER A 340 -21.90 -17.04 5.09
CA SER A 340 -22.96 -17.78 4.42
C SER A 340 -24.08 -18.09 5.43
N ASP A 341 -25.30 -17.80 5.03
CA ASP A 341 -26.49 -18.16 5.80
C ASP A 341 -26.89 -19.63 5.61
N GLU A 342 -26.21 -20.35 4.70
CA GLU A 342 -26.45 -21.77 4.46
C GLU A 342 -25.76 -22.62 5.55
N PRO A 343 -26.52 -23.34 6.40
CA PRO A 343 -25.95 -24.25 7.38
C PRO A 343 -25.07 -25.33 6.73
N GLY A 344 -23.86 -25.52 7.26
CA GLY A 344 -22.93 -26.52 6.72
C GLY A 344 -22.16 -26.09 5.47
N TYR A 345 -22.28 -24.84 5.01
CA TYR A 345 -21.55 -24.30 3.87
C TYR A 345 -20.04 -24.56 3.94
N VAL A 346 -19.43 -24.30 5.09
CA VAL A 346 -17.99 -24.52 5.32
C VAL A 346 -17.69 -26.00 5.43
N TRP A 347 -18.51 -26.76 6.17
CA TRP A 347 -18.31 -28.20 6.39
C TRP A 347 -18.33 -29.01 5.07
N LYS A 348 -19.25 -28.70 4.18
CA LYS A 348 -19.36 -29.38 2.85
C LYS A 348 -18.11 -29.17 1.97
N ARG A 349 -17.24 -28.19 2.27
CA ARG A 349 -16.02 -27.89 1.52
C ARG A 349 -14.76 -28.55 2.06
N GLY A 350 -14.89 -29.35 3.12
CA GLY A 350 -13.81 -30.16 3.67
C GLY A 350 -12.84 -29.45 4.59
N GLY A 351 -11.92 -30.23 5.19
CA GLY A 351 -11.09 -29.78 6.31
C GLY A 351 -10.12 -28.64 5.97
N ILE A 352 -9.52 -28.63 4.78
CA ILE A 352 -8.62 -27.53 4.35
C ILE A 352 -9.37 -26.21 4.29
N PHE A 353 -10.55 -26.20 3.67
CA PHE A 353 -11.38 -25.00 3.60
C PHE A 353 -11.84 -24.54 4.99
N SER A 354 -12.25 -25.49 5.85
CA SER A 354 -12.65 -25.20 7.24
C SER A 354 -11.50 -24.59 8.04
N SER A 355 -10.29 -25.14 7.93
CA SER A 355 -9.09 -24.62 8.60
C SER A 355 -8.73 -23.21 8.12
N MET A 356 -8.81 -22.97 6.82
CA MET A 356 -8.57 -21.63 6.25
C MET A 356 -9.63 -20.63 6.69
N GLN A 357 -10.89 -21.03 6.77
CA GLN A 357 -11.97 -20.18 7.27
C GLN A 357 -11.76 -19.81 8.73
N ALA A 358 -11.36 -20.77 9.57
CA ALA A 358 -11.02 -20.52 10.97
C ALA A 358 -9.83 -19.54 11.11
N LEU A 359 -8.77 -19.75 10.32
CA LEU A 359 -7.62 -18.84 10.28
C LEU A 359 -8.05 -17.42 9.85
N LYS A 360 -8.83 -17.30 8.77
CA LYS A 360 -9.36 -16.01 8.31
C LYS A 360 -10.17 -15.30 9.40
N ALA A 361 -11.02 -16.03 10.12
CA ALA A 361 -11.82 -15.47 11.23
C ALA A 361 -10.94 -14.96 12.37
N LEU A 362 -9.91 -15.71 12.77
CA LEU A 362 -8.95 -15.28 13.81
C LEU A 362 -8.16 -14.03 13.38
N VAL A 363 -7.65 -14.03 12.15
CA VAL A 363 -6.87 -12.91 11.59
C VAL A 363 -7.75 -11.67 11.49
N ASN A 364 -8.97 -11.80 10.96
CA ASN A 364 -9.92 -10.70 10.79
C ASN A 364 -10.32 -10.08 12.14
N GLY A 365 -10.64 -10.89 13.14
CA GLY A 365 -11.01 -10.39 14.47
C GLY A 365 -9.86 -9.64 15.19
N ARG A 366 -8.60 -10.05 14.96
CA ARG A 366 -7.42 -9.31 15.46
C ARG A 366 -7.21 -8.01 14.70
N PHE A 367 -7.39 -8.05 13.38
CA PHE A 367 -7.21 -6.88 12.52
C PHE A 367 -8.18 -5.75 12.90
N ASP A 368 -9.46 -6.05 13.07
CA ASP A 368 -10.47 -5.05 13.42
C ASP A 368 -10.19 -4.38 14.77
N LYS A 369 -9.70 -5.17 15.76
CA LYS A 369 -9.22 -4.61 17.04
C LYS A 369 -7.99 -3.73 16.84
N ALA A 370 -7.04 -4.16 16.02
CA ALA A 370 -5.81 -3.42 15.76
C ALA A 370 -6.05 -2.10 15.02
N VAL A 371 -6.98 -2.08 14.05
CA VAL A 371 -7.37 -0.86 13.31
C VAL A 371 -8.06 0.15 14.25
N ARG A 372 -8.94 -0.31 15.13
CA ARG A 372 -9.56 0.57 16.14
C ARG A 372 -8.50 1.17 17.06
N ALA A 373 -7.66 0.33 17.66
CA ALA A 373 -6.63 0.78 18.57
C ALA A 373 -5.61 1.74 17.94
N ILE A 374 -5.21 1.52 16.69
CA ILE A 374 -4.24 2.41 16.04
C ILE A 374 -4.84 3.77 15.71
N ARG A 375 -6.12 3.83 15.35
CA ARG A 375 -6.83 5.09 15.11
C ARG A 375 -6.99 5.93 16.37
N GLU A 376 -7.22 5.27 17.51
CA GLU A 376 -7.28 5.95 18.81
C GLU A 376 -5.90 6.47 19.24
N LEU A 377 -4.84 5.68 19.01
CA LEU A 377 -3.47 6.05 19.36
C LEU A 377 -2.86 7.13 18.45
N TYR A 378 -3.29 7.20 17.20
CA TYR A 378 -2.74 8.12 16.19
C TYR A 378 -3.85 8.85 15.45
N PRO A 379 -4.62 9.73 16.13
CA PRO A 379 -5.76 10.45 15.52
C PRO A 379 -5.36 11.38 14.38
N GLN A 380 -4.07 11.78 14.31
CA GLN A 380 -3.50 12.62 13.26
C GLN A 380 -3.21 11.83 11.95
N VAL A 381 -3.28 10.50 11.98
CA VAL A 381 -3.00 9.65 10.82
C VAL A 381 -4.31 9.27 10.12
N SER A 382 -4.38 9.51 8.83
CA SER A 382 -5.51 9.07 8.00
C SER A 382 -5.34 7.62 7.58
N PHE A 383 -6.34 6.78 7.90
CA PHE A 383 -6.35 5.35 7.53
C PHE A 383 -7.49 5.06 6.56
N TYR A 384 -7.17 4.59 5.37
CA TYR A 384 -8.11 4.12 4.34
C TYR A 384 -8.00 2.61 4.19
N LEU A 385 -9.12 1.90 4.34
CA LEU A 385 -9.17 0.44 4.32
C LEU A 385 -9.96 -0.06 3.11
N PHE A 386 -9.32 -0.86 2.27
CA PHE A 386 -9.94 -1.55 1.15
C PHE A 386 -10.05 -3.04 1.46
N ARG A 387 -11.28 -3.53 1.54
CA ARG A 387 -11.64 -4.93 1.79
C ARG A 387 -12.68 -5.41 0.80
N PRO A 388 -12.69 -6.70 0.46
CA PRO A 388 -13.78 -7.28 -0.33
C PRO A 388 -15.08 -7.30 0.47
N HIS A 389 -16.20 -7.04 -0.20
CA HIS A 389 -17.54 -7.15 0.35
C HIS A 389 -18.56 -7.51 -0.74
N GLY A 390 -19.75 -7.95 -0.36
CA GLY A 390 -20.80 -8.31 -1.30
C GLY A 390 -20.37 -9.38 -2.31
N ASP A 391 -20.52 -9.09 -3.60
CA ASP A 391 -20.21 -10.01 -4.69
C ASP A 391 -18.72 -10.37 -4.79
N GLU A 392 -17.82 -9.48 -4.36
CA GLU A 392 -16.38 -9.77 -4.28
C GLU A 392 -16.11 -10.97 -3.36
N MET A 393 -16.85 -11.08 -2.24
CA MET A 393 -16.73 -12.20 -1.31
C MET A 393 -17.09 -13.54 -1.94
N ARG A 394 -18.05 -13.56 -2.88
CA ARG A 394 -18.48 -14.81 -3.55
C ARG A 394 -17.36 -15.38 -4.41
N ILE A 395 -16.58 -14.53 -5.09
CA ILE A 395 -15.44 -14.95 -5.92
C ILE A 395 -14.25 -15.34 -5.05
N LEU A 396 -13.97 -14.56 -3.99
CA LEU A 396 -12.89 -14.82 -3.03
C LEU A 396 -13.24 -15.91 -2.02
N SER A 397 -14.46 -16.45 -2.05
CA SER A 397 -14.94 -17.51 -1.14
C SER A 397 -14.47 -18.92 -1.48
N GLY A 398 -13.64 -19.05 -2.50
CA GLY A 398 -13.10 -20.33 -2.90
C GLY A 398 -11.89 -20.80 -2.08
N SER A 399 -11.15 -21.75 -2.65
CA SER A 399 -9.83 -22.12 -2.15
C SER A 399 -8.87 -20.98 -2.40
N PRO A 400 -8.00 -20.57 -1.45
CA PRO A 400 -6.99 -19.53 -1.64
C PRO A 400 -5.98 -19.85 -2.76
N MET A 401 -6.22 -20.94 -3.48
CA MET A 401 -5.42 -21.53 -4.54
C MET A 401 -6.08 -21.45 -5.93
N LYS A 402 -7.13 -20.63 -6.12
CA LYS A 402 -7.83 -20.50 -7.41
C LYS A 402 -7.04 -19.63 -8.41
N TYR A 403 -6.08 -20.25 -9.03
CA TYR A 403 -5.27 -19.61 -10.07
C TYR A 403 -6.05 -19.33 -11.38
N PHE A 404 -7.15 -20.01 -11.63
CA PHE A 404 -7.88 -19.94 -12.92
C PHE A 404 -8.72 -18.68 -13.09
N TYR A 405 -9.25 -18.09 -12.02
CA TYR A 405 -10.12 -16.90 -12.04
C TYR A 405 -9.36 -15.58 -11.86
N ARG A 406 -8.08 -15.57 -12.22
CA ARG A 406 -7.19 -14.44 -11.93
C ARG A 406 -7.63 -13.11 -12.55
N ARG A 407 -8.19 -13.13 -13.79
CA ARG A 407 -8.67 -11.92 -14.46
C ARG A 407 -9.95 -11.40 -13.85
N GLU A 408 -10.88 -12.30 -13.53
CA GLU A 408 -12.15 -11.95 -12.93
C GLU A 408 -11.98 -11.34 -11.53
N ILE A 409 -11.09 -11.89 -10.70
CA ILE A 409 -10.81 -11.35 -9.35
C ILE A 409 -10.20 -9.95 -9.44
N GLU A 410 -9.20 -9.78 -10.27
CA GLU A 410 -8.50 -8.52 -10.43
C GLU A 410 -9.42 -7.43 -11.00
N GLU A 411 -10.17 -7.73 -12.06
CA GLU A 411 -11.10 -6.81 -12.68
C GLU A 411 -12.26 -6.43 -11.74
N LEU A 412 -12.78 -7.38 -10.99
CA LEU A 412 -13.83 -7.10 -10.00
C LEU A 412 -13.32 -6.19 -8.89
N ALA A 413 -12.12 -6.47 -8.37
CA ALA A 413 -11.47 -5.62 -7.36
C ALA A 413 -11.21 -4.21 -7.89
N TYR A 414 -10.76 -4.09 -9.13
CA TYR A 414 -10.56 -2.82 -9.82
C TYR A 414 -11.86 -2.00 -9.88
N ARG A 415 -12.93 -2.56 -10.43
CA ARG A 415 -14.23 -1.87 -10.58
C ARG A 415 -14.85 -1.50 -9.24
N SER A 416 -14.84 -2.41 -8.29
CA SER A 416 -15.37 -2.16 -6.96
C SER A 416 -14.58 -1.05 -6.25
N THR A 417 -13.26 -1.02 -6.42
CA THR A 417 -12.41 0.02 -5.84
C THR A 417 -12.65 1.37 -6.46
N LEU A 418 -12.86 1.48 -7.78
CA LEU A 418 -13.26 2.74 -8.41
C LEU A 418 -14.51 3.33 -7.74
N ALA A 419 -15.53 2.49 -7.49
CA ALA A 419 -16.75 2.93 -6.81
C ALA A 419 -16.47 3.37 -5.36
N LYS A 420 -15.64 2.63 -4.60
CA LYS A 420 -15.23 2.97 -3.24
C LYS A 420 -14.44 4.29 -3.17
N VAL A 421 -13.51 4.48 -4.09
CA VAL A 421 -12.71 5.71 -4.19
C VAL A 421 -13.60 6.90 -4.51
N ARG A 422 -14.53 6.77 -5.45
CA ARG A 422 -15.49 7.83 -5.78
C ARG A 422 -16.42 8.17 -4.61
N ALA A 423 -16.85 7.17 -3.86
CA ALA A 423 -17.67 7.40 -2.66
C ALA A 423 -16.93 8.19 -1.56
N SER A 424 -15.61 8.15 -1.55
CA SER A 424 -14.73 8.84 -0.57
C SER A 424 -13.84 9.89 -1.20
N PHE A 425 -14.17 10.32 -2.41
CA PHE A 425 -13.31 11.14 -3.24
C PHE A 425 -12.81 12.40 -2.52
N THR A 426 -13.69 13.14 -1.87
CA THR A 426 -13.35 14.39 -1.19
C THR A 426 -12.33 14.19 -0.06
N ASP A 427 -12.48 13.14 0.75
CA ASP A 427 -11.56 12.85 1.84
C ASP A 427 -10.20 12.35 1.32
N LEU A 428 -10.21 11.43 0.35
CA LEU A 428 -9.01 10.92 -0.29
C LEU A 428 -8.23 12.04 -1.00
N ARG A 429 -8.93 12.87 -1.78
CA ARG A 429 -8.34 14.01 -2.46
C ARG A 429 -7.65 14.95 -1.48
N ARG A 430 -8.36 15.39 -0.44
CA ARG A 430 -7.82 16.28 0.60
C ARG A 430 -6.55 15.70 1.22
N ASP A 431 -6.58 14.42 1.59
CA ASP A 431 -5.47 13.80 2.29
C ASP A 431 -4.29 13.51 1.35
N PHE A 432 -4.52 13.11 0.09
CA PHE A 432 -3.47 13.01 -0.91
C PHE A 432 -2.82 14.37 -1.23
N GLU A 433 -3.64 15.40 -1.42
CA GLU A 433 -3.14 16.76 -1.71
C GLU A 433 -2.31 17.32 -0.56
N ARG A 434 -2.62 17.01 0.70
CA ARG A 434 -1.77 17.35 1.86
C ARG A 434 -0.37 16.74 1.76
N HIS A 435 -0.24 15.61 1.05
CA HIS A 435 1.04 14.91 0.82
C HIS A 435 1.67 15.26 -0.54
N GLY A 436 1.19 16.30 -1.19
CA GLY A 436 1.70 16.74 -2.49
C GLY A 436 1.36 15.82 -3.65
N VAL A 437 0.34 14.97 -3.48
CA VAL A 437 -0.15 14.06 -4.53
C VAL A 437 -1.44 14.62 -5.10
N VAL A 438 -1.44 14.93 -6.41
CA VAL A 438 -2.64 15.38 -7.11
C VAL A 438 -3.57 14.22 -7.35
N PHE A 439 -4.80 14.35 -6.89
CA PHE A 439 -5.82 13.31 -6.94
C PHE A 439 -7.04 13.79 -7.71
N ARG A 440 -7.33 13.16 -8.86
CA ARG A 440 -8.45 13.53 -9.75
C ARG A 440 -9.21 12.29 -10.21
N ASP A 441 -10.52 12.42 -10.41
CA ASP A 441 -11.30 11.39 -11.09
C ASP A 441 -11.16 11.58 -12.62
N PRO A 442 -10.70 10.58 -13.38
CA PRO A 442 -10.55 10.68 -14.83
C PRO A 442 -11.88 10.86 -15.57
N GLU A 443 -13.01 10.51 -14.96
CA GLU A 443 -14.36 10.65 -15.55
C GLU A 443 -15.06 11.94 -15.12
N GLY A 444 -14.38 12.80 -14.37
CA GLY A 444 -14.91 14.03 -13.77
C GLY A 444 -15.20 13.90 -12.27
N GLU A 445 -15.18 15.03 -11.58
CA GLU A 445 -15.35 15.04 -10.12
C GLU A 445 -16.76 14.58 -9.74
N PRO A 446 -16.91 13.57 -8.87
CA PRO A 446 -18.20 13.18 -8.36
C PRO A 446 -18.79 14.30 -7.52
N ALA A 447 -20.12 14.46 -7.57
CA ALA A 447 -20.81 15.37 -6.69
C ALA A 447 -20.47 15.07 -5.23
N PRO A 448 -20.28 16.10 -4.36
CA PRO A 448 -19.91 15.90 -2.97
C PRO A 448 -20.94 15.01 -2.29
N SER A 449 -20.54 13.79 -1.93
CA SER A 449 -21.37 12.82 -1.23
C SER A 449 -21.23 13.01 0.28
N PRO A 450 -22.31 13.10 1.05
CA PRO A 450 -22.20 13.13 2.50
C PRO A 450 -21.65 11.78 2.99
N ALA A 451 -20.66 11.81 3.81
CA ALA A 451 -20.07 10.82 4.75
C ALA A 451 -20.56 9.34 4.73
N ARG A 452 -20.84 8.75 3.57
CA ARG A 452 -21.36 7.39 3.44
C ARG A 452 -20.29 6.30 3.62
N PHE A 453 -19.05 6.62 3.29
CA PHE A 453 -17.92 5.69 3.31
C PHE A 453 -17.56 5.19 4.73
N ARG A 454 -17.80 5.98 5.77
CA ARG A 454 -17.57 5.55 7.15
C ARG A 454 -18.53 4.44 7.60
N ARG A 455 -19.72 4.35 7.03
CA ARG A 455 -20.74 3.33 7.36
C ARG A 455 -20.58 2.04 6.54
N GLU A 456 -20.20 2.14 5.26
CA GLU A 456 -20.14 1.00 4.34
C GLU A 456 -18.89 0.13 4.53
N LEU A 457 -17.83 0.64 5.16
CA LEU A 457 -16.63 -0.15 5.51
C LEU A 457 -16.83 -1.04 6.76
N GLY A 458 -18.04 -1.13 7.32
CA GLY A 458 -18.29 -1.93 8.51
C GLY A 458 -17.55 -1.41 9.75
N ILE A 459 -17.10 -0.15 9.72
CA ILE A 459 -16.49 0.53 10.85
C ILE A 459 -17.64 1.22 11.60
N GLY A 460 -18.47 0.39 12.24
CA GLY A 460 -19.37 0.87 13.26
C GLY A 460 -18.57 1.51 14.39
N LEU A 461 -19.09 2.63 14.87
CA LEU A 461 -18.60 3.33 16.06
C LEU A 461 -18.49 2.40 17.24
#